data_f8a1d287f196b848ffa761498e45394a
#
_entry.id   f8a1d287f196b848ffa761498e45394a
#
_cell.length_a   1.000
_cell.length_b   1.000
_cell.length_c   1.000
_cell.angle_alpha   90.00
_cell.angle_beta   90.00
_cell.angle_gamma   90.00
#
_symmetry.space_group_name_H-M   'P 1'
#
loop_
_entity.id
_entity.type
_entity.pdbx_description
1 polymer ?
#
loop_
_entity_poly.entity_id
_entity_poly.type
_entity_poly.pdbx_seq_one_letter_code
_entity_poly.pdbx_strand_id
1 'polypeptide(L)'
;MAEIAEGGGGDSGGKKRAKKSSTRVDMTPMVDLAFLLLTFFVLTSTFAEPKIMGLAYPAKVPEDGPEPPKVNNGITFLLTKDKVFYYSGEFKPGITQLEETDFGKDGVRKLLAKRNDFVIKAHQELDLKVQKHQMHDSIAQKELIKAKKNRAALKVLIKTDTKATCKNFIDLIDELKIADVGVIAPVDIMKDEETLLNAKK
;
A
#
# COMPACT_ATOMS: atom_id res chain seq x y z
N MET A 1 38.26 -16.10 26.63
CA MET A 1 39.15 -16.75 27.62
C MET A 1 38.32 -17.10 28.83
N ALA A 2 38.22 -18.39 29.17
CA ALA A 2 37.47 -18.84 30.34
C ALA A 2 38.41 -18.76 31.59
N GLU A 3 38.08 -17.89 32.52
CA GLU A 3 38.84 -17.73 33.76
C GLU A 3 38.26 -18.66 34.81
N ILE A 4 39.14 -19.55 35.34
CA ILE A 4 38.83 -20.50 36.42
C ILE A 4 39.22 -19.84 37.74
N ALA A 5 38.27 -19.43 38.57
CA ALA A 5 38.53 -18.91 39.90
C ALA A 5 38.83 -20.06 40.90
N GLU A 6 40.10 -20.15 41.37
CA GLU A 6 40.50 -21.04 42.48
C GLU A 6 40.08 -20.44 43.84
N GLY A 7 39.23 -21.16 44.58
CA GLY A 7 38.87 -20.81 45.97
C GLY A 7 39.79 -21.48 46.96
N GLY A 8 40.59 -20.67 47.71
CA GLY A 8 41.52 -21.11 48.75
C GLY A 8 40.85 -21.85 49.93
N GLY A 9 41.42 -22.94 50.36
CA GLY A 9 40.99 -23.76 51.47
C GLY A 9 41.94 -23.70 52.66
N GLY A 10 41.36 -23.57 53.88
CA GLY A 10 42.06 -23.68 55.17
C GLY A 10 42.31 -25.12 55.55
N ASP A 11 43.49 -25.35 56.14
CA ASP A 11 44.04 -26.61 56.63
C ASP A 11 43.40 -27.07 57.97
N SER A 12 42.96 -28.33 58.05
CA SER A 12 42.75 -29.06 59.31
C SER A 12 42.82 -30.58 59.03
N GLY A 13 43.73 -31.26 59.76
CA GLY A 13 44.12 -32.67 59.61
C GLY A 13 42.98 -33.69 59.70
N GLY A 14 42.70 -34.38 58.64
CA GLY A 14 41.83 -35.51 58.47
C GLY A 14 41.88 -35.94 56.98
N LYS A 15 41.85 -37.24 56.66
CA LYS A 15 41.92 -37.87 55.36
C LYS A 15 41.34 -36.96 54.26
N LYS A 16 42.19 -36.40 53.42
CA LYS A 16 41.83 -35.51 52.34
C LYS A 16 40.90 -36.24 51.37
N ARG A 17 39.58 -36.05 51.52
CA ARG A 17 38.66 -36.30 50.41
C ARG A 17 38.94 -35.25 49.33
N ALA A 18 39.18 -35.72 48.14
CA ALA A 18 39.34 -34.83 46.99
C ALA A 18 38.10 -33.91 46.89
N LYS A 19 38.32 -32.61 47.16
CA LYS A 19 37.30 -31.61 47.03
C LYS A 19 36.89 -31.60 45.56
N LYS A 20 35.65 -32.02 45.23
CA LYS A 20 35.09 -31.84 43.90
C LYS A 20 35.08 -30.34 43.65
N SER A 21 35.96 -29.82 42.86
CA SER A 21 35.89 -28.46 42.34
C SER A 21 34.62 -28.35 41.50
N SER A 22 33.68 -27.56 41.98
CA SER A 22 32.53 -27.19 41.19
C SER A 22 33.06 -26.33 40.03
N THR A 23 33.15 -26.91 38.85
CA THR A 23 33.41 -26.17 37.61
C THR A 23 32.20 -25.27 37.39
N ARG A 24 32.26 -24.03 37.84
CA ARG A 24 31.31 -23.00 37.41
C ARG A 24 31.69 -22.63 35.96
N VAL A 25 30.89 -23.09 35.03
CA VAL A 25 31.01 -22.66 33.66
C VAL A 25 30.50 -21.20 33.59
N ASP A 26 31.37 -20.32 33.13
CA ASP A 26 30.97 -18.92 32.86
C ASP A 26 29.97 -18.91 31.71
N MET A 27 28.75 -18.52 32.01
CA MET A 27 27.64 -18.46 31.04
C MET A 27 27.62 -17.15 30.22
N THR A 28 28.49 -16.18 30.56
CA THR A 28 28.53 -14.86 29.94
C THR A 28 28.69 -14.93 28.43
N PRO A 29 29.61 -15.76 27.86
CA PRO A 29 29.76 -15.83 26.40
C PRO A 29 28.53 -16.43 25.70
N MET A 30 27.81 -17.35 26.39
CA MET A 30 26.62 -17.96 25.82
C MET A 30 25.43 -16.97 25.79
N VAL A 31 25.29 -16.16 26.85
CA VAL A 31 24.24 -15.12 26.92
C VAL A 31 24.50 -14.03 25.89
N ASP A 32 25.76 -13.62 25.70
CA ASP A 32 26.12 -12.60 24.70
C ASP A 32 25.77 -13.08 23.29
N LEU A 33 26.11 -14.34 22.97
CA LEU A 33 25.80 -14.93 21.66
C LEU A 33 24.29 -15.03 21.45
N ALA A 34 23.52 -15.41 22.47
CA ALA A 34 22.06 -15.45 22.43
C ALA A 34 21.46 -14.04 22.25
N PHE A 35 22.03 -13.03 22.92
CA PHE A 35 21.60 -11.64 22.81
C PHE A 35 21.89 -11.05 21.43
N LEU A 36 23.07 -11.33 20.87
CA LEU A 36 23.42 -10.92 19.49
C LEU A 36 22.48 -11.55 18.47
N LEU A 37 22.16 -12.84 18.63
CA LEU A 37 21.22 -13.53 17.77
C LEU A 37 19.81 -12.94 17.88
N LEU A 38 19.34 -12.65 19.10
CA LEU A 38 18.05 -12.03 19.37
C LEU A 38 17.96 -10.63 18.72
N THR A 39 18.99 -9.79 18.93
CA THR A 39 19.02 -8.44 18.33
C THR A 39 19.06 -8.48 16.83
N PHE A 40 19.79 -9.43 16.24
CA PHE A 40 19.81 -9.66 14.80
C PHE A 40 18.41 -10.03 14.27
N PHE A 41 17.71 -10.97 14.91
CA PHE A 41 16.35 -11.34 14.50
C PHE A 41 15.35 -10.20 14.67
N VAL A 42 15.42 -9.43 15.76
CA VAL A 42 14.56 -8.26 15.96
C VAL A 42 14.84 -7.24 14.86
N LEU A 43 16.10 -6.96 14.55
CA LEU A 43 16.46 -5.99 13.52
C LEU A 43 16.00 -6.45 12.13
N THR A 44 16.18 -7.72 11.79
CA THR A 44 15.76 -8.26 10.49
C THR A 44 14.24 -8.37 10.35
N SER A 45 13.51 -8.65 11.41
CA SER A 45 12.06 -8.75 11.39
C SER A 45 11.37 -7.40 11.18
N THR A 46 11.98 -6.30 11.65
CA THR A 46 11.41 -4.95 11.45
C THR A 46 11.51 -4.45 10.00
N PHE A 47 12.37 -5.04 9.17
CA PHE A 47 12.42 -4.70 7.73
C PHE A 47 11.33 -5.34 6.89
N ALA A 48 10.62 -6.33 7.41
CA ALA A 48 9.52 -7.01 6.72
C ALA A 48 8.16 -6.34 6.99
N GLU A 49 8.09 -5.00 6.82
CA GLU A 49 6.79 -4.32 6.89
C GLU A 49 5.92 -4.73 5.71
N PRO A 50 4.72 -5.30 5.97
CA PRO A 50 3.79 -5.60 4.89
C PRO A 50 3.39 -4.28 4.21
N LYS A 51 3.62 -4.15 2.91
CA LYS A 51 3.12 -3.03 2.12
C LYS A 51 1.60 -3.12 2.04
N ILE A 52 0.93 -2.44 2.96
CA ILE A 52 -0.53 -2.36 2.99
C ILE A 52 -0.96 -1.23 2.06
N MET A 53 -1.85 -1.56 1.14
CA MET A 53 -2.43 -0.60 0.23
C MET A 53 -3.78 -0.14 0.78
N GLY A 54 -3.84 1.09 1.30
CA GLY A 54 -5.10 1.70 1.73
C GLY A 54 -5.93 2.12 0.52
N LEU A 55 -7.08 1.49 0.32
CA LEU A 55 -8.09 1.89 -0.66
C LEU A 55 -9.24 2.59 0.05
N ALA A 56 -9.60 3.78 -0.41
CA ALA A 56 -10.78 4.48 0.09
C ALA A 56 -12.00 4.03 -0.72
N TYR A 57 -12.79 3.14 -0.16
CA TYR A 57 -14.07 2.76 -0.75
C TYR A 57 -15.11 3.86 -0.52
N PRO A 58 -15.93 4.18 -1.53
CA PRO A 58 -17.11 5.01 -1.31
C PRO A 58 -18.08 4.29 -0.33
N ALA A 59 -18.74 5.06 0.53
CA ALA A 59 -19.74 4.50 1.43
C ALA A 59 -20.85 3.84 0.61
N LYS A 60 -21.31 2.64 1.02
CA LYS A 60 -22.47 2.02 0.41
C LYS A 60 -23.70 2.91 0.65
N VAL A 61 -24.37 3.29 -0.42
CA VAL A 61 -25.64 4.00 -0.34
C VAL A 61 -26.70 2.94 0.02
N PRO A 62 -27.56 3.18 1.04
CA PRO A 62 -28.69 2.29 1.32
C PRO A 62 -29.60 2.21 0.10
N GLU A 63 -30.17 1.03 -0.17
CA GLU A 63 -31.06 0.81 -1.32
C GLU A 63 -32.29 1.74 -1.32
N ASP A 64 -32.73 2.19 -0.13
CA ASP A 64 -33.84 3.12 0.05
C ASP A 64 -33.41 4.58 0.25
N GLY A 65 -32.15 4.91 0.00
CA GLY A 65 -31.59 6.25 0.18
C GLY A 65 -31.80 7.17 -1.03
N PRO A 66 -31.55 8.50 -0.86
CA PRO A 66 -31.55 9.42 -1.99
C PRO A 66 -30.51 8.99 -3.03
N GLU A 67 -30.85 9.17 -4.32
CA GLU A 67 -29.94 8.82 -5.41
C GLU A 67 -28.51 9.33 -5.14
N PRO A 68 -27.50 8.50 -5.35
CA PRO A 68 -26.13 8.91 -5.12
C PRO A 68 -25.80 10.13 -5.99
N PRO A 69 -25.08 11.12 -5.45
CA PRO A 69 -24.75 12.33 -6.19
C PRO A 69 -23.99 11.98 -7.47
N LYS A 70 -24.46 12.52 -8.60
CA LYS A 70 -23.83 12.32 -9.91
C LYS A 70 -22.34 12.65 -9.84
N VAL A 71 -21.51 11.71 -10.29
CA VAL A 71 -20.06 11.86 -10.31
C VAL A 71 -19.68 12.67 -11.54
N ASN A 72 -19.36 13.95 -11.35
CA ASN A 72 -19.04 14.86 -12.46
C ASN A 72 -17.70 14.53 -13.17
N ASN A 73 -16.74 13.97 -12.45
CA ASN A 73 -15.43 13.60 -12.98
C ASN A 73 -15.12 12.14 -12.62
N GLY A 74 -15.75 11.21 -13.32
CA GLY A 74 -15.59 9.78 -13.12
C GLY A 74 -14.98 9.11 -14.34
N ILE A 75 -14.07 8.19 -14.12
CA ILE A 75 -13.54 7.27 -15.13
C ILE A 75 -13.74 5.85 -14.61
N THR A 76 -14.22 4.98 -15.46
CA THR A 76 -14.33 3.55 -15.19
C THR A 76 -13.33 2.80 -16.04
N PHE A 77 -12.47 2.01 -15.39
CA PHE A 77 -11.55 1.10 -16.05
C PHE A 77 -12.12 -0.32 -16.04
N LEU A 78 -12.01 -0.98 -17.18
CA LEU A 78 -12.39 -2.38 -17.38
C LEU A 78 -11.12 -3.18 -17.66
N LEU A 79 -10.75 -4.03 -16.71
CA LEU A 79 -9.55 -4.85 -16.81
C LEU A 79 -9.87 -6.19 -17.46
N THR A 80 -9.12 -6.54 -18.50
CA THR A 80 -9.13 -7.86 -19.12
C THR A 80 -7.79 -8.57 -18.88
N LYS A 81 -7.61 -9.72 -19.50
CA LYS A 81 -6.37 -10.49 -19.39
C LYS A 81 -5.15 -9.69 -19.92
N ASP A 82 -5.28 -9.08 -21.10
CA ASP A 82 -4.15 -8.50 -21.83
C ASP A 82 -4.32 -6.99 -22.12
N LYS A 83 -5.54 -6.46 -21.96
CA LYS A 83 -5.89 -5.09 -22.33
C LYS A 83 -6.63 -4.37 -21.22
N VAL A 84 -6.52 -3.05 -21.22
CA VAL A 84 -7.25 -2.16 -20.33
C VAL A 84 -8.15 -1.28 -21.19
N PHE A 85 -9.43 -1.30 -20.90
CA PHE A 85 -10.39 -0.39 -21.52
C PHE A 85 -10.86 0.63 -20.50
N TYR A 86 -11.28 1.79 -20.98
CA TYR A 86 -11.89 2.79 -20.10
C TYR A 86 -13.01 3.53 -20.79
N TYR A 87 -13.89 4.10 -19.99
CA TYR A 87 -14.86 5.10 -20.45
C TYR A 87 -15.04 6.18 -19.40
N SER A 88 -15.51 7.35 -19.84
CA SER A 88 -15.74 8.51 -18.96
C SER A 88 -17.22 8.69 -18.67
N GLY A 89 -17.53 9.00 -17.41
CA GLY A 89 -18.90 9.30 -16.98
C GLY A 89 -19.73 8.05 -16.68
N GLU A 90 -21.05 8.19 -16.82
CA GLU A 90 -22.03 7.14 -16.55
C GLU A 90 -22.17 6.20 -17.75
N PHE A 91 -22.24 4.89 -17.47
CA PHE A 91 -22.44 3.90 -18.51
C PHE A 91 -23.86 4.00 -19.11
N LYS A 92 -23.93 4.12 -20.45
CA LYS A 92 -25.21 4.10 -21.19
C LYS A 92 -25.14 3.04 -22.28
N PRO A 93 -25.98 2.00 -22.23
CA PRO A 93 -25.99 0.95 -23.25
C PRO A 93 -26.19 1.56 -24.65
N GLY A 94 -25.38 1.15 -25.62
CA GLY A 94 -25.47 1.61 -27.01
C GLY A 94 -24.87 2.99 -27.32
N ILE A 95 -24.48 3.78 -26.31
CA ILE A 95 -23.90 5.12 -26.49
C ILE A 95 -22.46 5.15 -26.02
N THR A 96 -22.15 4.47 -24.90
CA THR A 96 -20.80 4.49 -24.33
C THR A 96 -19.81 3.75 -25.22
N GLN A 97 -18.77 4.45 -25.65
CA GLN A 97 -17.66 3.85 -26.40
C GLN A 97 -16.54 3.49 -25.43
N LEU A 98 -16.06 2.25 -25.54
CA LEU A 98 -14.89 1.80 -24.81
C LEU A 98 -13.64 2.22 -25.60
N GLU A 99 -12.75 2.94 -24.92
CA GLU A 99 -11.43 3.28 -25.45
C GLU A 99 -10.39 2.32 -24.88
N GLU A 100 -9.49 1.84 -25.73
CA GLU A 100 -8.37 0.98 -25.32
C GLU A 100 -7.21 1.82 -24.83
N THR A 101 -6.55 1.38 -23.77
CA THR A 101 -5.35 2.01 -23.22
C THR A 101 -4.38 0.95 -22.72
N ASP A 102 -3.14 1.37 -22.49
CA ASP A 102 -2.10 0.53 -21.95
C ASP A 102 -1.48 1.14 -20.68
N PHE A 103 -0.60 0.38 -19.99
CA PHE A 103 0.17 0.85 -18.85
C PHE A 103 1.44 1.62 -19.24
N GLY A 104 1.60 1.97 -20.53
CA GLY A 104 2.72 2.77 -21.00
C GLY A 104 2.66 4.23 -20.54
N LYS A 105 3.74 4.97 -20.78
CA LYS A 105 3.87 6.39 -20.41
C LYS A 105 2.79 7.27 -21.05
N ASP A 106 2.35 6.95 -22.25
CA ASP A 106 1.33 7.68 -23.00
C ASP A 106 -0.10 7.13 -22.80
N GLY A 107 -0.25 6.01 -22.11
CA GLY A 107 -1.51 5.36 -21.80
C GLY A 107 -2.22 5.91 -20.57
N VAL A 108 -2.50 5.02 -19.60
CA VAL A 108 -3.24 5.33 -18.37
C VAL A 108 -2.64 6.52 -17.63
N ARG A 109 -1.30 6.60 -17.49
CA ARG A 109 -0.62 7.67 -16.75
C ARG A 109 -0.92 9.05 -17.29
N LYS A 110 -0.82 9.23 -18.62
CA LYS A 110 -1.10 10.51 -19.28
C LYS A 110 -2.57 10.91 -19.17
N LEU A 111 -3.46 9.92 -19.31
CA LEU A 111 -4.90 10.11 -19.14
C LEU A 111 -5.22 10.60 -17.73
N LEU A 112 -4.70 9.92 -16.71
CA LEU A 112 -4.91 10.26 -15.32
C LEU A 112 -4.33 11.63 -14.96
N ALA A 113 -3.10 11.95 -15.41
CA ALA A 113 -2.47 13.23 -15.18
C ALA A 113 -3.31 14.38 -15.76
N LYS A 114 -3.84 14.22 -16.98
CA LYS A 114 -4.69 15.23 -17.63
C LYS A 114 -6.02 15.42 -16.89
N ARG A 115 -6.62 14.33 -16.37
CA ARG A 115 -7.92 14.36 -15.71
C ARG A 115 -7.86 14.79 -14.25
N ASN A 116 -6.74 14.54 -13.57
CA ASN A 116 -6.54 14.87 -12.16
C ASN A 116 -5.58 16.04 -11.92
N ASP A 117 -5.37 16.87 -12.94
CA ASP A 117 -4.47 18.02 -12.92
C ASP A 117 -4.70 18.94 -11.70
N PHE A 118 -5.95 19.10 -11.29
CA PHE A 118 -6.33 19.89 -10.11
C PHE A 118 -5.65 19.37 -8.82
N VAL A 119 -5.70 18.06 -8.56
CA VAL A 119 -5.12 17.48 -7.34
C VAL A 119 -3.59 17.43 -7.43
N ILE A 120 -3.05 17.15 -8.61
CA ILE A 120 -1.60 17.12 -8.84
C ILE A 120 -0.98 18.50 -8.59
N LYS A 121 -1.60 19.57 -9.09
CA LYS A 121 -1.15 20.95 -8.83
C LYS A 121 -1.25 21.30 -7.35
N ALA A 122 -2.36 20.95 -6.70
CA ALA A 122 -2.52 21.16 -5.27
C ALA A 122 -1.44 20.44 -4.45
N HIS A 123 -1.08 19.20 -4.84
CA HIS A 123 0.01 18.45 -4.20
C HIS A 123 1.36 19.17 -4.35
N GLN A 124 1.70 19.56 -5.58
CA GLN A 124 2.94 20.28 -5.86
C GLN A 124 3.06 21.62 -5.08
N GLU A 125 1.95 22.36 -4.97
CA GLU A 125 1.93 23.60 -4.19
C GLU A 125 2.15 23.35 -2.68
N LEU A 126 1.54 22.27 -2.14
CA LEU A 126 1.71 21.90 -0.75
C LEU A 126 3.14 21.44 -0.48
N ASP A 127 3.72 20.64 -1.35
CA ASP A 127 5.13 20.21 -1.23
C ASP A 127 6.10 21.40 -1.25
N LEU A 128 5.89 22.36 -2.13
CA LEU A 128 6.69 23.58 -2.17
C LEU A 128 6.58 24.40 -0.87
N LYS A 129 5.39 24.44 -0.25
CA LYS A 129 5.20 25.14 1.06
C LYS A 129 5.91 24.40 2.19
N VAL A 130 5.89 23.06 2.18
CA VAL A 130 6.64 22.25 3.16
C VAL A 130 8.14 22.42 2.98
N GLN A 131 8.66 22.38 1.75
CA GLN A 131 10.09 22.58 1.45
C GLN A 131 10.57 23.99 1.87
N LYS A 132 9.72 25.01 1.75
CA LYS A 132 10.01 26.38 2.19
C LYS A 132 9.81 26.58 3.70
N HIS A 133 9.56 25.53 4.48
CA HIS A 133 9.25 25.58 5.91
C HIS A 133 8.06 26.49 6.27
N GLN A 134 7.15 26.76 5.32
CA GLN A 134 5.97 27.59 5.52
C GLN A 134 4.79 26.79 6.10
N MET A 135 4.84 25.45 6.00
CA MET A 135 3.79 24.55 6.48
C MET A 135 4.40 23.27 7.03
N HIS A 136 3.83 22.75 8.10
CA HIS A 136 4.22 21.45 8.65
C HIS A 136 3.63 20.32 7.79
N ASP A 137 4.41 19.25 7.57
CA ASP A 137 4.03 18.11 6.74
C ASP A 137 2.65 17.51 7.10
N SER A 138 2.36 17.38 8.40
CA SER A 138 1.06 16.87 8.88
C SER A 138 -0.13 17.72 8.45
N ILE A 139 0.05 19.03 8.27
CA ILE A 139 -0.99 19.95 7.82
C ILE A 139 -1.14 19.84 6.31
N ALA A 140 -0.02 19.76 5.58
CA ALA A 140 -0.02 19.55 4.13
C ALA A 140 -0.76 18.27 3.74
N GLN A 141 -0.51 17.17 4.45
CA GLN A 141 -1.22 15.91 4.23
C GLN A 141 -2.73 16.01 4.45
N LYS A 142 -3.18 16.72 5.50
CA LYS A 142 -4.61 16.96 5.74
C LYS A 142 -5.27 17.78 4.63
N GLU A 143 -4.59 18.81 4.14
CA GLU A 143 -5.06 19.64 3.02
C GLU A 143 -5.10 18.83 1.71
N LEU A 144 -4.10 17.98 1.46
CA LEU A 144 -4.09 17.08 0.30
C LEU A 144 -5.28 16.09 0.34
N ILE A 145 -5.58 15.52 1.51
CA ILE A 145 -6.75 14.64 1.67
C ILE A 145 -8.04 15.39 1.37
N LYS A 146 -8.17 16.65 1.79
CA LYS A 146 -9.34 17.48 1.45
C LYS A 146 -9.42 17.74 -0.05
N ALA A 147 -8.30 18.05 -0.71
CA ALA A 147 -8.25 18.24 -2.16
C ALA A 147 -8.66 16.97 -2.91
N LYS A 148 -8.18 15.79 -2.48
CA LYS A 148 -8.55 14.47 -3.03
C LYS A 148 -10.05 14.13 -2.88
N LYS A 149 -10.70 14.64 -1.83
CA LYS A 149 -12.15 14.44 -1.58
C LYS A 149 -13.03 15.45 -2.29
N ASN A 150 -12.47 16.46 -2.95
CA ASN A 150 -13.24 17.47 -3.66
C ASN A 150 -14.08 16.85 -4.79
N ARG A 151 -15.21 17.50 -5.12
CA ARG A 151 -16.08 17.09 -6.24
C ARG A 151 -15.37 17.17 -7.60
N ALA A 152 -14.42 18.10 -7.75
CA ALA A 152 -13.62 18.27 -8.95
C ALA A 152 -12.53 17.20 -9.11
N ALA A 153 -12.11 16.55 -8.02
CA ALA A 153 -11.12 15.49 -8.05
C ALA A 153 -11.62 14.26 -8.81
N LEU A 154 -10.70 13.59 -9.49
CA LEU A 154 -11.00 12.39 -10.26
C LEU A 154 -11.44 11.25 -9.33
N LYS A 155 -12.52 10.57 -9.72
CA LYS A 155 -13.02 9.35 -9.08
C LYS A 155 -12.90 8.21 -10.06
N VAL A 156 -12.34 7.11 -9.61
CA VAL A 156 -12.06 5.97 -10.48
C VAL A 156 -12.81 4.74 -9.98
N LEU A 157 -13.55 4.14 -10.90
CA LEU A 157 -14.16 2.83 -10.73
C LEU A 157 -13.29 1.80 -11.45
N ILE A 158 -13.02 0.68 -10.81
CA ILE A 158 -12.27 -0.42 -11.40
C ILE A 158 -13.21 -1.62 -11.50
N LYS A 159 -13.40 -2.12 -12.69
CA LYS A 159 -14.17 -3.33 -12.95
C LYS A 159 -13.27 -4.38 -13.58
N THR A 160 -13.36 -5.59 -13.06
CA THR A 160 -12.50 -6.71 -13.50
C THR A 160 -13.34 -7.76 -14.19
N ASP A 161 -12.88 -8.18 -15.35
CA ASP A 161 -13.42 -9.38 -16.01
C ASP A 161 -12.94 -10.64 -15.28
N THR A 162 -13.68 -11.75 -15.40
CA THR A 162 -13.33 -13.06 -14.84
C THR A 162 -11.94 -13.57 -15.26
N LYS A 163 -11.44 -13.11 -16.40
CA LYS A 163 -10.12 -13.47 -16.96
C LYS A 163 -9.02 -12.44 -16.64
N ALA A 164 -9.35 -11.36 -15.94
CA ALA A 164 -8.38 -10.32 -15.60
C ALA A 164 -7.27 -10.86 -14.70
N THR A 165 -6.03 -10.41 -14.91
CA THR A 165 -4.91 -10.81 -14.08
C THR A 165 -4.79 -9.91 -12.86
N CYS A 166 -4.41 -10.48 -11.72
CA CYS A 166 -4.13 -9.70 -10.50
C CYS A 166 -3.01 -8.68 -10.74
N LYS A 167 -2.06 -8.97 -11.63
CA LYS A 167 -1.00 -8.06 -12.04
C LYS A 167 -1.58 -6.76 -12.62
N ASN A 168 -2.48 -6.85 -13.60
CA ASN A 168 -3.08 -5.66 -14.23
C ASN A 168 -3.84 -4.80 -13.22
N PHE A 169 -4.47 -5.44 -12.23
CA PHE A 169 -5.15 -4.73 -11.15
C PHE A 169 -4.17 -3.96 -10.27
N ILE A 170 -3.05 -4.58 -9.88
CA ILE A 170 -2.01 -3.94 -9.07
C ILE A 170 -1.35 -2.81 -9.87
N ASP A 171 -0.97 -3.06 -11.12
CA ASP A 171 -0.34 -2.07 -11.99
C ASP A 171 -1.26 -0.83 -12.16
N LEU A 172 -2.58 -1.04 -12.33
CA LEU A 172 -3.54 0.06 -12.39
C LEU A 172 -3.60 0.85 -11.07
N ILE A 173 -3.65 0.16 -9.93
CA ILE A 173 -3.69 0.85 -8.63
C ILE A 173 -2.42 1.66 -8.40
N ASP A 174 -1.27 1.18 -8.81
CA ASP A 174 -0.01 1.92 -8.69
C ASP A 174 -0.04 3.19 -9.55
N GLU A 175 -0.55 3.13 -10.79
CA GLU A 175 -0.73 4.32 -11.63
C GLU A 175 -1.74 5.31 -11.02
N LEU A 176 -2.82 4.83 -10.42
CA LEU A 176 -3.80 5.68 -9.75
C LEU A 176 -3.22 6.39 -8.51
N LYS A 177 -2.33 5.73 -7.78
CA LYS A 177 -1.61 6.34 -6.65
C LYS A 177 -0.62 7.39 -7.10
N ILE A 178 0.15 7.12 -8.16
CA ILE A 178 1.09 8.06 -8.77
C ILE A 178 0.35 9.32 -9.24
N ALA A 179 -0.87 9.15 -9.76
CA ALA A 179 -1.72 10.25 -10.20
C ALA A 179 -2.52 10.93 -9.06
N ASP A 180 -2.27 10.60 -7.80
CA ASP A 180 -2.94 11.18 -6.63
C ASP A 180 -4.47 11.03 -6.63
N VAL A 181 -5.00 9.96 -7.20
CA VAL A 181 -6.44 9.70 -7.20
C VAL A 181 -6.92 9.40 -5.78
N GLY A 182 -7.91 10.19 -5.31
CA GLY A 182 -8.38 10.10 -3.93
C GLY A 182 -9.43 9.01 -3.69
N VAL A 183 -10.26 8.72 -4.69
CA VAL A 183 -11.36 7.74 -4.58
C VAL A 183 -11.18 6.67 -5.64
N ILE A 184 -10.94 5.46 -5.19
CA ILE A 184 -10.79 4.27 -6.04
C ILE A 184 -11.79 3.23 -5.51
N ALA A 185 -12.73 2.81 -6.37
CA ALA A 185 -13.75 1.85 -6.02
C ALA A 185 -13.70 0.65 -6.98
N PRO A 186 -13.27 -0.52 -6.54
CA PRO A 186 -13.52 -1.75 -7.26
C PRO A 186 -15.01 -2.10 -7.18
N VAL A 187 -15.61 -2.38 -8.33
CA VAL A 187 -17.03 -2.68 -8.50
C VAL A 187 -17.17 -3.83 -9.49
N ASP A 188 -18.18 -4.64 -9.32
CA ASP A 188 -18.46 -5.74 -10.24
C ASP A 188 -18.88 -5.22 -11.62
N ILE A 189 -18.51 -5.97 -12.66
CA ILE A 189 -18.89 -5.65 -14.04
C ILE A 189 -20.38 -5.92 -14.26
N MET A 190 -21.06 -5.03 -14.98
CA MET A 190 -22.45 -5.22 -15.36
C MET A 190 -22.56 -6.09 -16.63
N LYS A 191 -23.65 -6.84 -16.78
CA LYS A 191 -23.86 -7.72 -17.95
C LYS A 191 -23.76 -6.99 -19.29
N ASP A 192 -24.28 -5.76 -19.34
CA ASP A 192 -24.25 -4.94 -20.58
C ASP A 192 -22.82 -4.47 -20.91
N GLU A 193 -22.03 -4.19 -19.88
CA GLU A 193 -20.60 -3.84 -20.08
C GLU A 193 -19.79 -5.06 -20.51
N GLU A 194 -20.10 -6.24 -19.97
CA GLU A 194 -19.45 -7.49 -20.35
C GLU A 194 -19.73 -7.85 -21.81
N THR A 195 -20.95 -7.62 -22.29
CA THR A 195 -21.30 -7.85 -23.71
C THR A 195 -20.52 -6.91 -24.62
N LEU A 196 -20.42 -5.63 -24.29
CA LEU A 196 -19.61 -4.66 -25.06
C LEU A 196 -18.11 -4.98 -25.00
N LEU A 197 -17.63 -5.43 -23.88
CA LEU A 197 -16.23 -5.83 -23.70
C LEU A 197 -15.90 -7.05 -24.58
N ASN A 198 -16.79 -8.04 -24.63
CA ASN A 198 -16.62 -9.25 -25.44
C ASN A 198 -16.71 -8.97 -26.94
N ALA A 199 -17.43 -7.93 -27.35
CA ALA A 199 -17.49 -7.47 -28.75
C ALA A 199 -16.20 -6.76 -29.22
N LYS A 200 -15.37 -6.27 -28.28
CA LYS A 200 -14.10 -5.55 -28.58
C LYS A 200 -12.83 -6.37 -28.28
N LYS A 201 -12.94 -7.52 -27.70
CA LYS A 201 -11.82 -8.47 -27.49
C LYS A 201 -11.40 -9.10 -28.80
#